data_a41ee48a32d9d06d9c2cdfc6ee18a8c5
#
_entry.id   a41ee48a32d9d06d9c2cdfc6ee18a8c5
#
_cell.length_a   1.000
_cell.length_b   1.000
_cell.length_c   1.000
_cell.angle_alpha   90.00
_cell.angle_beta   90.00
_cell.angle_gamma   90.00
#
_symmetry.space_group_name_H-M   'P 1'
#
loop_
_entity.id
_entity.type
_entity.pdbx_description
1 polymer ?
#
loop_
_entity_poly.entity_id
_entity_poly.type
_entity_poly.pdbx_seq_one_letter_code
_entity_poly.pdbx_strand_id
1 'polypeptide(L)'
;MFETLQEKTEEKAMVQFLERFTDYPFLVKFKNSEYHIGEGEPTFTVNFKKAIPLADLMKSTSLALGEAYMRGDLDIEGNLYEALDHFLGQMGKFSTNESALKKIMFSSTSKKNQEKEVTSHYDIGNDFYKLWLDETMSYSCGYFIHEDDTLYQAQVNKVDYILKKLHLEEGMSLLDIGCGWGFLLIEAAKKYKIHGTGITLSHEQYAEFQRRIKEQGLEDYLTVELMDYRDLPKKEYQFEIGRAHV
;
A
#
# COMPACT_ATOMS: atom_id res chain seq x y z
N MET A 1 41.04 -2.77 -9.24
CA MET A 1 40.44 -1.45 -8.93
C MET A 1 40.34 -1.39 -7.41
N PHE A 2 41.00 -0.44 -6.78
CA PHE A 2 41.07 -0.36 -5.31
C PHE A 2 39.69 0.12 -4.79
N GLU A 3 39.19 -0.54 -3.76
CA GLU A 3 38.05 -0.08 -3.00
C GLU A 3 38.34 1.30 -2.42
N THR A 4 37.36 2.20 -2.53
CA THR A 4 37.50 3.54 -1.94
C THR A 4 37.36 3.46 -0.41
N LEU A 5 37.93 4.40 0.31
CA LEU A 5 37.77 4.49 1.77
C LEU A 5 36.29 4.62 2.15
N GLN A 6 35.49 5.24 1.30
CA GLN A 6 34.04 5.39 1.46
C GLN A 6 33.31 4.05 1.38
N GLU A 7 33.59 3.21 0.36
CA GLU A 7 32.99 1.88 0.20
C GLU A 7 33.24 0.99 1.42
N LYS A 8 34.45 1.01 1.96
CA LYS A 8 34.80 0.26 3.19
C LYS A 8 34.02 0.76 4.43
N THR A 9 33.76 2.07 4.51
CA THR A 9 33.00 2.64 5.62
C THR A 9 31.53 2.24 5.52
N GLU A 10 30.95 2.26 4.32
CA GLU A 10 29.57 1.85 4.03
C GLU A 10 29.37 0.36 4.27
N GLU A 11 30.30 -0.49 3.81
CA GLU A 11 30.34 -1.93 4.09
C GLU A 11 30.34 -2.21 5.59
N LYS A 12 31.26 -1.60 6.34
CA LYS A 12 31.36 -1.79 7.79
C LYS A 12 30.08 -1.37 8.52
N ALA A 13 29.49 -0.26 8.11
CA ALA A 13 28.23 0.22 8.67
C ALA A 13 27.07 -0.76 8.39
N MET A 14 27.04 -1.33 7.20
CA MET A 14 26.02 -2.33 6.83
C MET A 14 26.20 -3.62 7.62
N VAL A 15 27.40 -4.15 7.74
CA VAL A 15 27.71 -5.34 8.57
C VAL A 15 27.26 -5.10 10.01
N GLN A 16 27.65 -3.97 10.60
CA GLN A 16 27.29 -3.61 11.95
C GLN A 16 25.77 -3.45 12.17
N PHE A 17 25.05 -3.05 11.13
CA PHE A 17 23.59 -3.03 11.13
C PHE A 17 23.03 -4.45 11.10
N LEU A 18 23.52 -5.31 10.21
CA LEU A 18 23.05 -6.68 10.03
C LEU A 18 23.38 -7.61 11.21
N GLU A 19 24.46 -7.33 11.95
CA GLU A 19 24.81 -8.02 13.21
C GLU A 19 23.72 -7.96 14.30
N ARG A 20 22.68 -7.16 14.10
CA ARG A 20 21.51 -7.12 15.00
C ARG A 20 20.53 -8.27 14.78
N PHE A 21 20.61 -8.93 13.63
CA PHE A 21 19.64 -9.94 13.18
C PHE A 21 20.24 -11.36 13.32
N THR A 22 20.57 -11.76 14.54
CA THR A 22 21.29 -13.02 14.84
C THR A 22 20.39 -14.21 15.13
N ASP A 23 19.06 -14.08 15.07
CA ASP A 23 18.11 -15.13 15.45
C ASP A 23 18.17 -16.34 14.49
N TYR A 24 18.53 -16.10 13.22
CA TYR A 24 18.86 -17.14 12.25
C TYR A 24 20.20 -16.81 11.58
N PRO A 25 21.05 -17.83 11.32
CA PRO A 25 22.34 -17.61 10.69
C PRO A 25 22.19 -17.34 9.20
N PHE A 26 22.93 -16.36 8.70
CA PHE A 26 23.01 -16.03 7.28
C PHE A 26 24.37 -15.47 6.91
N LEU A 27 24.70 -15.51 5.62
CA LEU A 27 25.91 -14.90 5.07
C LEU A 27 25.62 -13.51 4.51
N VAL A 28 26.59 -12.63 4.66
CA VAL A 28 26.61 -11.32 4.02
C VAL A 28 27.84 -11.26 3.12
N LYS A 29 27.62 -11.10 1.83
CA LYS A 29 28.67 -11.01 0.83
C LYS A 29 28.78 -9.60 0.27
N PHE A 30 29.99 -9.13 0.16
CA PHE A 30 30.38 -7.97 -0.62
C PHE A 30 31.38 -8.43 -1.69
N LYS A 31 31.78 -7.53 -2.56
CA LYS A 31 32.68 -7.85 -3.67
C LYS A 31 33.98 -8.58 -3.26
N ASN A 32 34.55 -8.21 -2.11
CA ASN A 32 35.89 -8.70 -1.67
C ASN A 32 35.85 -9.30 -0.26
N SER A 33 34.69 -9.40 0.38
CA SER A 33 34.56 -9.84 1.76
C SER A 33 33.26 -10.62 1.99
N GLU A 34 33.30 -11.48 2.99
CA GLU A 34 32.17 -12.28 3.43
C GLU A 34 32.11 -12.28 4.95
N TYR A 35 30.92 -12.17 5.49
CA TYR A 35 30.66 -12.16 6.93
C TYR A 35 29.58 -13.17 7.26
N HIS A 36 29.79 -13.89 8.34
CA HIS A 36 28.82 -14.83 8.89
C HIS A 36 28.11 -14.16 10.05
N ILE A 37 26.78 -14.04 9.97
CA ILE A 37 25.94 -13.44 10.99
C ILE A 37 25.14 -14.56 11.69
N GLY A 38 25.10 -14.56 13.02
CA GLY A 38 24.46 -15.60 13.82
C GLY A 38 25.30 -16.85 14.00
N GLU A 39 24.79 -17.82 14.75
CA GLU A 39 25.44 -19.11 15.03
C GLU A 39 24.74 -20.24 14.26
N GLY A 40 25.52 -21.12 13.61
CA GLY A 40 25.01 -22.29 12.87
C GLY A 40 25.20 -22.18 11.36
N GLU A 41 24.63 -23.13 10.61
CA GLU A 41 24.71 -23.14 9.14
C GLU A 41 23.83 -22.04 8.54
N PRO A 42 24.33 -21.24 7.61
CA PRO A 42 23.60 -20.16 6.97
C PRO A 42 22.39 -20.67 6.19
N THR A 43 21.24 -20.05 6.38
CA THR A 43 19.99 -20.39 5.68
C THR A 43 19.80 -19.65 4.37
N PHE A 44 20.37 -18.44 4.26
CA PHE A 44 20.39 -17.64 3.04
C PHE A 44 21.63 -16.74 3.00
N THR A 45 21.85 -16.09 1.87
CA THR A 45 22.94 -15.11 1.70
C THR A 45 22.39 -13.77 1.24
N VAL A 46 22.83 -12.68 1.87
CA VAL A 46 22.60 -11.31 1.43
C VAL A 46 23.82 -10.84 0.65
N ASN A 47 23.69 -10.66 -0.66
CA ASN A 47 24.79 -10.35 -1.56
C ASN A 47 24.74 -8.90 -2.04
N PHE A 48 25.63 -8.06 -1.55
CA PHE A 48 25.76 -6.65 -1.95
C PHE A 48 26.69 -6.54 -3.17
N LYS A 49 26.13 -6.34 -4.35
CA LYS A 49 26.88 -6.11 -5.60
C LYS A 49 27.45 -4.70 -5.67
N LYS A 50 26.78 -3.74 -5.00
CA LYS A 50 27.22 -2.36 -4.79
C LYS A 50 26.97 -1.90 -3.36
N ALA A 51 27.80 -0.99 -2.88
CA ALA A 51 27.58 -0.33 -1.60
C ALA A 51 26.31 0.52 -1.65
N ILE A 52 25.55 0.50 -0.55
CA ILE A 52 24.39 1.36 -0.37
C ILE A 52 24.84 2.64 0.34
N PRO A 53 24.54 3.83 -0.20
CA PRO A 53 24.97 5.07 0.41
C PRO A 53 24.47 5.22 1.86
N LEU A 54 25.36 5.56 2.76
CA LEU A 54 25.02 5.72 4.18
C LEU A 54 23.89 6.74 4.41
N ALA A 55 23.82 7.77 3.58
CA ALA A 55 22.76 8.78 3.64
C ALA A 55 21.36 8.19 3.40
N ASP A 56 21.24 7.21 2.47
CA ASP A 56 19.98 6.53 2.17
C ASP A 56 19.60 5.59 3.31
N LEU A 57 20.57 4.86 3.87
CA LEU A 57 20.36 4.01 5.03
C LEU A 57 19.92 4.80 6.27
N MET A 58 20.49 5.97 6.49
CA MET A 58 20.11 6.85 7.61
C MET A 58 18.70 7.45 7.43
N LYS A 59 18.28 7.67 6.20
CA LYS A 59 16.96 8.22 5.89
C LYS A 59 15.85 7.18 6.10
N SER A 60 16.03 5.98 5.55
CA SER A 60 15.15 4.84 5.75
C SER A 60 15.87 3.57 5.33
N THR A 61 16.32 2.76 6.30
CA THR A 61 17.08 1.53 6.01
C THR A 61 16.25 0.52 5.21
N SER A 62 14.99 0.31 5.56
CA SER A 62 14.11 -0.64 4.87
C SER A 62 13.85 -0.22 3.41
N LEU A 63 13.63 1.07 3.16
CA LEU A 63 13.44 1.59 1.81
C LEU A 63 14.72 1.47 0.99
N ALA A 64 15.87 1.86 1.55
CA ALA A 64 17.17 1.78 0.87
C ALA A 64 17.53 0.34 0.47
N LEU A 65 17.27 -0.64 1.35
CA LEU A 65 17.49 -2.06 1.06
C LEU A 65 16.53 -2.57 -0.04
N GLY A 66 15.24 -2.23 0.06
CA GLY A 66 14.24 -2.63 -0.94
C GLY A 66 14.54 -2.05 -2.33
N GLU A 67 14.88 -0.77 -2.41
CA GLU A 67 15.29 -0.14 -3.68
C GLU A 67 16.59 -0.73 -4.24
N ALA A 68 17.57 -1.04 -3.38
CA ALA A 68 18.79 -1.69 -3.80
C ALA A 68 18.53 -3.09 -4.40
N TYR A 69 17.61 -3.85 -3.81
CA TYR A 69 17.15 -5.13 -4.35
C TYR A 69 16.49 -4.97 -5.72
N MET A 70 15.54 -4.02 -5.85
CA MET A 70 14.87 -3.74 -7.12
C MET A 70 15.81 -3.29 -8.23
N ARG A 71 16.88 -2.56 -7.92
CA ARG A 71 17.92 -2.16 -8.89
C ARG A 71 18.93 -3.27 -9.19
N GLY A 72 18.90 -4.38 -8.44
CA GLY A 72 19.88 -5.45 -8.55
C GLY A 72 21.25 -5.13 -7.93
N ASP A 73 21.34 -4.08 -7.11
CA ASP A 73 22.54 -3.71 -6.34
C ASP A 73 22.70 -4.61 -5.10
N LEU A 74 21.60 -5.19 -4.64
CA LEU A 74 21.49 -6.20 -3.58
C LEU A 74 20.74 -7.42 -4.15
N ASP A 75 21.15 -8.62 -3.73
CA ASP A 75 20.49 -9.87 -4.10
C ASP A 75 20.37 -10.79 -2.88
N ILE A 76 19.39 -11.70 -2.90
CA ILE A 76 19.22 -12.73 -1.89
C ILE A 76 19.42 -14.11 -2.54
N GLU A 77 20.47 -14.81 -2.15
CA GLU A 77 20.71 -16.18 -2.57
C GLU A 77 20.06 -17.14 -1.56
N GLY A 78 19.17 -18.02 -2.03
CA GLY A 78 18.34 -18.91 -1.21
C GLY A 78 16.87 -18.58 -1.29
N ASN A 79 16.12 -18.84 -0.21
CA ASN A 79 14.69 -18.59 -0.16
C ASN A 79 14.42 -17.13 0.23
N LEU A 80 13.97 -16.33 -0.73
CA LEU A 80 13.64 -14.91 -0.51
C LEU A 80 12.54 -14.72 0.56
N TYR A 81 11.54 -15.61 0.61
CA TYR A 81 10.48 -15.53 1.60
C TYR A 81 11.02 -15.70 3.02
N GLU A 82 11.86 -16.71 3.25
CA GLU A 82 12.49 -16.96 4.54
C GLU A 82 13.38 -15.79 4.99
N ALA A 83 14.15 -15.23 4.05
CA ALA A 83 14.98 -14.05 4.34
C ALA A 83 14.12 -12.83 4.71
N LEU A 84 13.03 -12.56 3.98
CA LEU A 84 12.12 -11.47 4.29
C LEU A 84 11.39 -11.69 5.61
N ASP A 85 10.91 -12.89 5.89
CA ASP A 85 10.22 -13.24 7.15
C ASP A 85 11.16 -13.04 8.34
N HIS A 86 12.42 -13.46 8.22
CA HIS A 86 13.44 -13.23 9.24
C HIS A 86 13.64 -11.74 9.53
N PHE A 87 13.78 -10.90 8.50
CA PHE A 87 14.00 -9.47 8.68
C PHE A 87 12.71 -8.76 9.13
N LEU A 88 11.56 -9.04 8.53
CA LEU A 88 10.29 -8.41 8.85
C LEU A 88 9.79 -8.81 10.25
N GLY A 89 10.01 -10.06 10.67
CA GLY A 89 9.70 -10.51 12.03
C GLY A 89 10.47 -9.73 13.12
N GLN A 90 11.55 -9.03 12.73
CA GLN A 90 12.41 -8.26 13.62
C GLN A 90 12.41 -6.75 13.28
N MET A 91 11.31 -6.23 12.74
CA MET A 91 11.23 -4.83 12.29
C MET A 91 11.63 -3.80 13.34
N GLY A 92 11.44 -4.09 14.63
CA GLY A 92 11.92 -3.23 15.72
C GLY A 92 13.44 -3.00 15.73
N LYS A 93 14.21 -3.91 15.14
CA LYS A 93 15.68 -3.79 15.03
C LYS A 93 16.14 -2.88 13.89
N PHE A 94 15.24 -2.53 12.94
CA PHE A 94 15.53 -1.58 11.85
C PHE A 94 15.65 -0.14 12.34
N SER A 95 15.08 0.18 13.49
CA SER A 95 15.16 1.51 14.04
C SER A 95 16.26 1.61 15.10
N THR A 96 17.13 2.58 14.94
CA THR A 96 18.16 2.92 15.93
C THR A 96 17.65 3.87 17.02
N ASN A 97 16.39 4.38 16.90
CA ASN A 97 15.86 5.39 17.80
C ASN A 97 14.32 5.30 17.84
N GLU A 98 13.75 4.91 19.00
CA GLU A 98 12.30 4.86 19.22
C GLU A 98 11.57 6.18 18.92
N SER A 99 12.26 7.32 19.15
CA SER A 99 11.72 8.64 18.83
C SER A 99 11.65 8.89 17.32
N ALA A 100 12.55 8.29 16.53
CA ALA A 100 12.48 8.32 15.06
C ALA A 100 11.36 7.42 14.52
N LEU A 101 11.13 6.25 15.12
CA LEU A 101 10.00 5.38 14.79
C LEU A 101 8.66 6.08 15.07
N LYS A 102 8.51 6.70 16.25
CA LYS A 102 7.34 7.51 16.57
C LYS A 102 7.17 8.67 15.58
N LYS A 103 8.25 9.35 15.21
CA LYS A 103 8.21 10.46 14.24
C LYS A 103 7.83 10.00 12.83
N ILE A 104 8.26 8.81 12.40
CA ILE A 104 7.86 8.19 11.13
C ILE A 104 6.38 7.78 11.17
N MET A 105 5.94 7.12 12.24
CA MET A 105 4.53 6.76 12.43
C MET A 105 3.61 7.99 12.47
N PHE A 106 4.02 9.06 13.16
CA PHE A 106 3.25 10.31 13.20
C PHE A 106 3.40 11.16 11.94
N SER A 107 4.48 11.06 11.18
CA SER A 107 4.63 11.78 9.90
C SER A 107 3.79 11.15 8.78
N SER A 108 3.56 9.84 8.81
CA SER A 108 2.70 9.16 7.83
C SER A 108 1.22 9.59 7.95
N THR A 109 0.79 10.06 9.12
CA THR A 109 -0.59 10.53 9.35
C THR A 109 -0.83 12.00 8.99
N SER A 110 0.19 12.74 8.55
CA SER A 110 -0.01 14.12 8.10
C SER A 110 -0.81 14.15 6.80
N LYS A 111 -1.78 15.10 6.67
CA LYS A 111 -2.60 15.28 5.44
C LYS A 111 -1.76 15.30 4.17
N LYS A 112 -0.67 16.07 4.16
CA LYS A 112 0.22 16.24 3.01
C LYS A 112 0.94 14.93 2.61
N ASN A 113 1.31 14.10 3.58
CA ASN A 113 1.96 12.82 3.30
C ASN A 113 0.95 11.80 2.80
N GLN A 114 -0.23 11.71 3.41
CA GLN A 114 -1.29 10.82 2.96
C GLN A 114 -1.79 11.17 1.56
N GLU A 115 -2.01 12.46 1.27
CA GLU A 115 -2.35 12.91 -0.07
C GLU A 115 -1.28 12.51 -1.08
N LYS A 116 0.00 12.73 -0.76
CA LYS A 116 1.12 12.35 -1.63
C LYS A 116 1.24 10.83 -1.80
N GLU A 117 1.05 10.05 -0.76
CA GLU A 117 1.10 8.59 -0.81
C GLU A 117 -0.06 8.03 -1.64
N VAL A 118 -1.28 8.49 -1.39
CA VAL A 118 -2.47 8.08 -2.16
C VAL A 118 -2.34 8.50 -3.61
N THR A 119 -1.96 9.74 -3.89
CA THR A 119 -1.73 10.24 -5.26
C THR A 119 -0.66 9.41 -5.96
N SER A 120 0.49 9.17 -5.34
CA SER A 120 1.56 8.38 -5.96
C SER A 120 1.18 6.91 -6.19
N HIS A 121 0.28 6.35 -5.38
CA HIS A 121 -0.15 4.96 -5.50
C HIS A 121 -1.28 4.81 -6.53
N TYR A 122 -2.27 5.69 -6.53
CA TYR A 122 -3.47 5.55 -7.38
C TYR A 122 -3.39 6.33 -8.70
N ASP A 123 -2.55 7.35 -8.82
CA ASP A 123 -2.36 8.10 -10.05
C ASP A 123 -1.30 7.48 -11.00
N ILE A 124 -0.96 6.20 -10.81
CA ILE A 124 -0.21 5.39 -11.80
C ILE A 124 -0.99 5.31 -13.13
N GLY A 125 -2.30 5.56 -13.08
CA GLY A 125 -3.19 5.60 -14.23
C GLY A 125 -4.20 4.47 -14.25
N ASN A 126 -5.41 4.79 -14.70
CA ASN A 126 -6.50 3.83 -14.80
C ASN A 126 -6.17 2.63 -15.69
N ASP A 127 -5.33 2.83 -16.72
CA ASP A 127 -4.96 1.77 -17.66
C ASP A 127 -4.10 0.68 -17.00
N PHE A 128 -3.27 1.05 -16.02
CA PHE A 128 -2.54 0.07 -15.21
C PHE A 128 -3.49 -0.80 -14.38
N TYR A 129 -4.46 -0.20 -13.70
CA TYR A 129 -5.42 -0.93 -12.87
C TYR A 129 -6.33 -1.84 -13.69
N LYS A 130 -6.72 -1.46 -14.89
CA LYS A 130 -7.50 -2.29 -15.82
C LYS A 130 -6.80 -3.57 -16.27
N LEU A 131 -5.48 -3.67 -16.12
CA LEU A 131 -4.73 -4.89 -16.49
C LEU A 131 -5.03 -6.08 -15.57
N TRP A 132 -5.47 -5.84 -14.35
CA TRP A 132 -5.61 -6.88 -13.33
C TRP A 132 -6.85 -6.73 -12.43
N LEU A 133 -7.49 -5.58 -12.39
CA LEU A 133 -8.82 -5.46 -11.80
C LEU A 133 -9.89 -5.93 -12.78
N ASP A 134 -11.03 -6.36 -12.24
CA ASP A 134 -12.23 -6.67 -13.01
C ASP A 134 -12.93 -5.39 -13.52
N GLU A 135 -14.03 -5.57 -14.27
CA GLU A 135 -14.79 -4.46 -14.88
C GLU A 135 -15.35 -3.46 -13.86
N THR A 136 -15.58 -3.89 -12.61
CA THR A 136 -16.05 -3.00 -11.55
C THR A 136 -14.98 -2.01 -11.10
N MET A 137 -13.71 -2.30 -11.35
CA MET A 137 -12.56 -1.58 -10.85
C MET A 137 -12.52 -1.55 -9.30
N SER A 138 -13.05 -2.56 -8.64
CA SER A 138 -13.05 -2.64 -7.19
C SER A 138 -11.71 -3.11 -6.65
N TYR A 139 -10.95 -2.20 -6.01
CA TYR A 139 -9.65 -2.51 -5.42
C TYR A 139 -9.78 -2.90 -3.94
N SER A 140 -10.55 -3.93 -3.68
CA SER A 140 -10.72 -4.56 -2.37
C SER A 140 -11.10 -6.03 -2.54
N CYS A 141 -10.99 -6.84 -1.49
CA CYS A 141 -11.27 -8.28 -1.56
C CYS A 141 -12.66 -8.55 -2.11
N GLY A 142 -12.78 -9.49 -3.05
CA GLY A 142 -14.05 -10.02 -3.53
C GLY A 142 -14.72 -10.93 -2.49
N TYR A 143 -16.02 -11.17 -2.62
CA TYR A 143 -16.77 -12.12 -1.83
C TYR A 143 -17.22 -13.28 -2.71
N PHE A 144 -16.47 -14.37 -2.69
CA PHE A 144 -16.74 -15.58 -3.43
C PHE A 144 -17.79 -16.40 -2.69
N ILE A 145 -18.97 -16.56 -3.28
CA ILE A 145 -20.04 -17.41 -2.76
C ILE A 145 -19.81 -18.86 -3.19
N HIS A 146 -19.32 -19.04 -4.43
CA HIS A 146 -19.00 -20.33 -5.02
C HIS A 146 -17.52 -20.36 -5.44
N GLU A 147 -16.93 -21.54 -5.46
CA GLU A 147 -15.50 -21.72 -5.81
C GLU A 147 -15.20 -21.36 -7.27
N ASP A 148 -16.20 -21.43 -8.15
CA ASP A 148 -16.12 -21.10 -9.58
C ASP A 148 -16.56 -19.66 -9.90
N ASP A 149 -16.88 -18.85 -8.89
CA ASP A 149 -17.18 -17.42 -9.13
C ASP A 149 -16.00 -16.73 -9.80
N THR A 150 -16.28 -15.96 -10.84
CA THR A 150 -15.29 -15.04 -11.42
C THR A 150 -15.00 -13.88 -10.46
N LEU A 151 -13.88 -13.18 -10.65
CA LEU A 151 -13.58 -12.00 -9.85
C LEU A 151 -14.71 -10.95 -9.96
N TYR A 152 -15.28 -10.74 -11.14
CA TYR A 152 -16.42 -9.85 -11.33
C TYR A 152 -17.62 -10.27 -10.47
N GLN A 153 -18.01 -11.55 -10.49
CA GLN A 153 -19.09 -12.05 -9.64
C GLN A 153 -18.80 -11.86 -8.16
N ALA A 154 -17.59 -12.16 -7.73
CA ALA A 154 -17.17 -11.93 -6.34
C ALA A 154 -17.25 -10.46 -5.92
N GLN A 155 -16.91 -9.53 -6.81
CA GLN A 155 -17.04 -8.08 -6.54
C GLN A 155 -18.50 -7.64 -6.50
N VAL A 156 -19.34 -8.14 -7.39
CA VAL A 156 -20.81 -7.89 -7.36
C VAL A 156 -21.42 -8.45 -6.08
N ASN A 157 -21.09 -9.69 -5.72
CA ASN A 157 -21.55 -10.35 -4.49
C ASN A 157 -21.17 -9.53 -3.24
N LYS A 158 -19.94 -9.04 -3.20
CA LYS A 158 -19.46 -8.18 -2.11
C LYS A 158 -20.33 -6.92 -1.97
N VAL A 159 -20.55 -6.22 -3.09
CA VAL A 159 -21.32 -4.97 -3.07
C VAL A 159 -22.77 -5.26 -2.67
N ASP A 160 -23.40 -6.27 -3.23
CA ASP A 160 -24.75 -6.70 -2.85
C ASP A 160 -24.86 -7.03 -1.35
N TYR A 161 -23.85 -7.71 -0.81
CA TYR A 161 -23.83 -8.06 0.60
C TYR A 161 -23.69 -6.82 1.51
N ILE A 162 -22.85 -5.85 1.12
CA ILE A 162 -22.71 -4.58 1.83
C ILE A 162 -24.03 -3.80 1.79
N LEU A 163 -24.62 -3.62 0.60
CA LEU A 163 -25.85 -2.84 0.42
C LEU A 163 -27.03 -3.45 1.20
N LYS A 164 -27.14 -4.78 1.24
CA LYS A 164 -28.16 -5.47 2.05
C LYS A 164 -28.00 -5.19 3.56
N LYS A 165 -26.77 -5.09 4.06
CA LYS A 165 -26.50 -4.77 5.46
C LYS A 165 -26.89 -3.34 5.83
N LEU A 166 -26.83 -2.41 4.89
CA LEU A 166 -27.15 -1.01 5.11
C LEU A 166 -28.68 -0.75 5.16
N HIS A 167 -29.52 -1.72 4.77
CA HIS A 167 -30.98 -1.57 4.74
C HIS A 167 -31.43 -0.25 4.08
N LEU A 168 -30.86 0.03 2.90
CA LEU A 168 -31.10 1.29 2.18
C LEU A 168 -32.53 1.39 1.67
N GLU A 169 -33.12 2.60 1.79
CA GLU A 169 -34.40 2.97 1.25
C GLU A 169 -34.26 4.16 0.30
N GLU A 170 -35.23 4.36 -0.58
CA GLU A 170 -35.25 5.46 -1.54
C GLU A 170 -35.12 6.83 -0.87
N GLY A 171 -34.27 7.68 -1.39
CA GLY A 171 -34.01 9.03 -0.88
C GLY A 171 -33.02 9.11 0.28
N MET A 172 -32.56 7.98 0.83
CA MET A 172 -31.52 7.99 1.87
C MET A 172 -30.19 8.54 1.33
N SER A 173 -29.36 9.07 2.23
CA SER A 173 -28.04 9.57 1.93
C SER A 173 -26.94 8.60 2.38
N LEU A 174 -25.99 8.32 1.49
CA LEU A 174 -24.83 7.45 1.72
C LEU A 174 -23.53 8.18 1.40
N LEU A 175 -22.61 8.22 2.37
CA LEU A 175 -21.23 8.68 2.18
C LEU A 175 -20.31 7.48 2.00
N ASP A 176 -19.46 7.51 0.96
CA ASP A 176 -18.41 6.52 0.74
C ASP A 176 -17.02 7.19 0.81
N ILE A 177 -16.28 6.91 1.88
CA ILE A 177 -14.95 7.46 2.13
C ILE A 177 -13.90 6.53 1.52
N GLY A 178 -13.17 7.03 0.51
CA GLY A 178 -12.30 6.21 -0.31
C GLY A 178 -13.10 5.42 -1.36
N CYS A 179 -14.01 6.10 -2.04
CA CYS A 179 -14.99 5.50 -2.95
C CYS A 179 -14.38 4.80 -4.19
N GLY A 180 -13.06 4.93 -4.42
CA GLY A 180 -12.41 4.38 -5.59
C GLY A 180 -13.05 4.89 -6.89
N TRP A 181 -13.32 4.00 -7.82
CA TRP A 181 -13.97 4.30 -9.11
C TRP A 181 -15.51 4.28 -9.04
N GLY A 182 -16.09 4.23 -7.82
CA GLY A 182 -17.49 4.51 -7.53
C GLY A 182 -18.46 3.33 -7.69
N PHE A 183 -17.99 2.10 -7.89
CA PHE A 183 -18.88 0.98 -8.19
C PHE A 183 -19.95 0.74 -7.10
N LEU A 184 -19.59 0.84 -5.82
CA LEU A 184 -20.53 0.66 -4.71
C LEU A 184 -21.67 1.67 -4.76
N LEU A 185 -21.34 2.97 -4.92
CA LEU A 185 -22.35 4.04 -4.98
C LEU A 185 -23.22 3.94 -6.24
N ILE A 186 -22.64 3.57 -7.39
CA ILE A 186 -23.38 3.36 -8.63
C ILE A 186 -24.43 2.26 -8.45
N GLU A 187 -24.06 1.12 -7.88
CA GLU A 187 -25.00 0.04 -7.60
C GLU A 187 -26.05 0.42 -6.55
N ALA A 188 -25.67 1.16 -5.52
CA ALA A 188 -26.58 1.67 -4.52
C ALA A 188 -27.63 2.63 -5.15
N ALA A 189 -27.21 3.58 -5.97
CA ALA A 189 -28.11 4.51 -6.63
C ALA A 189 -29.07 3.80 -7.61
N LYS A 190 -28.56 2.83 -8.40
CA LYS A 190 -29.39 2.06 -9.34
C LYS A 190 -30.45 1.22 -8.65
N LYS A 191 -30.07 0.52 -7.58
CA LYS A 191 -30.93 -0.46 -6.91
C LYS A 191 -31.87 0.18 -5.91
N TYR A 192 -31.42 1.19 -5.18
CA TYR A 192 -32.14 1.75 -4.03
C TYR A 192 -32.54 3.20 -4.20
N LYS A 193 -32.14 3.89 -5.27
CA LYS A 193 -32.44 5.31 -5.53
C LYS A 193 -31.98 6.23 -4.40
N ILE A 194 -30.81 5.95 -3.83
CA ILE A 194 -30.21 6.76 -2.75
C ILE A 194 -29.46 7.96 -3.34
N HIS A 195 -29.20 8.95 -2.49
CA HIS A 195 -28.27 10.05 -2.79
C HIS A 195 -26.88 9.72 -2.22
N GLY A 196 -25.93 9.42 -3.09
CA GLY A 196 -24.58 9.04 -2.71
C GLY A 196 -23.57 10.18 -2.88
N THR A 197 -22.68 10.32 -1.91
CA THR A 197 -21.50 11.18 -2.00
C THR A 197 -20.26 10.32 -1.86
N GLY A 198 -19.41 10.28 -2.89
CA GLY A 198 -18.11 9.62 -2.83
C GLY A 198 -16.99 10.63 -2.60
N ILE A 199 -16.00 10.30 -1.78
CA ILE A 199 -14.78 11.10 -1.66
C ILE A 199 -13.55 10.26 -1.93
N THR A 200 -12.56 10.85 -2.58
CA THR A 200 -11.27 10.25 -2.86
C THR A 200 -10.15 11.29 -2.87
N LEU A 201 -8.91 10.85 -2.68
CA LEU A 201 -7.71 11.70 -2.82
C LEU A 201 -7.04 11.53 -4.21
N SER A 202 -7.48 10.57 -5.03
CA SER A 202 -6.92 10.31 -6.35
C SER A 202 -7.64 11.09 -7.44
N HIS A 203 -6.90 11.87 -8.22
CA HIS A 203 -7.40 12.58 -9.39
C HIS A 203 -7.95 11.63 -10.46
N GLU A 204 -7.28 10.51 -10.68
CA GLU A 204 -7.67 9.49 -11.65
C GLU A 204 -9.01 8.82 -11.29
N GLN A 205 -9.18 8.45 -10.01
CA GLN A 205 -10.43 7.87 -9.52
C GLN A 205 -11.58 8.89 -9.59
N TYR A 206 -11.33 10.12 -9.18
CA TYR A 206 -12.30 11.22 -9.25
C TYR A 206 -12.81 11.44 -10.68
N ALA A 207 -11.90 11.62 -11.63
CA ALA A 207 -12.24 11.86 -13.01
C ALA A 207 -13.04 10.69 -13.64
N GLU A 208 -12.60 9.47 -13.39
CA GLU A 208 -13.27 8.28 -13.90
C GLU A 208 -14.64 8.07 -13.27
N PHE A 209 -14.80 8.33 -11.97
CA PHE A 209 -16.10 8.20 -11.31
C PHE A 209 -17.08 9.26 -11.81
N GLN A 210 -16.65 10.52 -12.00
CA GLN A 210 -17.46 11.55 -12.65
C GLN A 210 -17.92 11.13 -14.05
N ARG A 211 -17.02 10.55 -14.85
CA ARG A 211 -17.34 10.04 -16.18
C ARG A 211 -18.43 8.96 -16.10
N ARG A 212 -18.30 7.99 -15.19
CA ARG A 212 -19.26 6.90 -14.98
C ARG A 212 -20.62 7.41 -14.51
N ILE A 213 -20.67 8.38 -13.62
CA ILE A 213 -21.92 9.03 -13.17
C ILE A 213 -22.67 9.58 -14.38
N LYS A 214 -21.99 10.36 -15.22
CA LYS A 214 -22.58 10.98 -16.42
C LYS A 214 -23.02 9.96 -17.46
N GLU A 215 -22.18 8.97 -17.76
CA GLU A 215 -22.52 7.93 -18.77
C GLU A 215 -23.73 7.08 -18.37
N GLN A 216 -23.99 6.95 -17.07
CA GLN A 216 -25.09 6.16 -16.55
C GLN A 216 -26.31 7.00 -16.16
N GLY A 217 -26.29 8.32 -16.39
CA GLY A 217 -27.41 9.21 -16.09
C GLY A 217 -27.75 9.26 -14.59
N LEU A 218 -26.71 9.26 -13.73
CA LEU A 218 -26.87 9.22 -12.26
C LEU A 218 -26.55 10.55 -11.59
N GLU A 219 -26.48 11.68 -12.34
CA GLU A 219 -26.10 13.00 -11.84
C GLU A 219 -27.06 13.53 -10.77
N ASP A 220 -28.33 13.13 -10.83
CA ASP A 220 -29.32 13.51 -9.81
C ASP A 220 -29.18 12.73 -8.49
N TYR A 221 -28.44 11.63 -8.51
CA TYR A 221 -28.27 10.74 -7.37
C TYR A 221 -26.89 10.77 -6.76
N LEU A 222 -25.84 10.96 -7.58
CA LEU A 222 -24.46 10.77 -7.16
C LEU A 222 -23.61 12.02 -7.35
N THR A 223 -22.79 12.30 -6.35
CA THR A 223 -21.69 13.27 -6.43
C THR A 223 -20.38 12.63 -6.02
N VAL A 224 -19.28 13.12 -6.57
CA VAL A 224 -17.94 12.74 -6.13
C VAL A 224 -17.11 13.99 -5.89
N GLU A 225 -16.29 13.96 -4.83
CA GLU A 225 -15.44 15.09 -4.46
C GLU A 225 -14.00 14.62 -4.25
N LEU A 226 -13.07 15.45 -4.72
CA LEU A 226 -11.63 15.25 -4.52
C LEU A 226 -11.24 15.95 -3.23
N MET A 227 -11.31 15.22 -2.10
CA MET A 227 -11.05 15.79 -0.79
C MET A 227 -10.61 14.77 0.25
N ASP A 228 -9.95 15.27 1.28
CA ASP A 228 -9.66 14.51 2.49
C ASP A 228 -10.91 14.40 3.38
N TYR A 229 -11.21 13.21 3.91
CA TYR A 229 -12.37 13.00 4.79
C TYR A 229 -12.37 13.91 6.03
N ARG A 230 -11.19 14.38 6.47
CA ARG A 230 -11.03 15.32 7.58
C ARG A 230 -11.52 16.74 7.27
N ASP A 231 -11.72 17.04 5.99
CA ASP A 231 -12.24 18.33 5.50
C ASP A 231 -13.72 18.27 5.16
N LEU A 232 -14.37 17.11 5.38
CA LEU A 232 -15.80 16.99 5.18
C LEU A 232 -16.55 18.05 6.02
N PRO A 233 -17.49 18.78 5.39
CA PRO A 233 -18.38 19.63 6.16
C PRO A 233 -19.17 18.77 7.14
N LYS A 234 -19.53 19.35 8.30
CA LYS A 234 -20.45 18.71 9.26
C LYS A 234 -21.83 18.59 8.63
N LYS A 235 -22.04 17.55 7.87
CA LYS A 235 -23.31 17.15 7.26
C LYS A 235 -23.64 15.78 7.81
N GLU A 236 -24.87 15.57 8.25
CA GLU A 236 -25.32 14.26 8.68
C GLU A 236 -25.66 13.43 7.43
N TYR A 237 -25.04 12.26 7.33
CA TYR A 237 -25.43 11.21 6.40
C TYR A 237 -26.16 10.13 7.18
N GLN A 238 -27.15 9.48 6.58
CA GLN A 238 -27.83 8.37 7.23
C GLN A 238 -26.93 7.16 7.35
N PHE A 239 -26.04 6.98 6.38
CA PHE A 239 -25.00 5.94 6.43
C PHE A 239 -23.66 6.50 5.95
N GLU A 240 -22.61 6.00 6.59
CA GLU A 240 -21.25 6.26 6.20
C GLU A 240 -20.53 4.92 6.06
N ILE A 241 -19.84 4.74 4.95
CA ILE A 241 -18.95 3.60 4.71
C ILE A 241 -17.59 4.15 4.37
N GLY A 242 -16.54 3.49 4.82
CA GLY A 242 -15.21 3.96 4.52
C GLY A 242 -14.17 2.88 4.66
N ARG A 243 -13.15 2.95 3.82
CA ARG A 243 -11.91 2.25 3.99
C ARG A 243 -10.90 3.24 4.57
N ALA A 244 -10.84 3.32 5.91
CA ALA A 244 -9.79 4.08 6.57
C ALA A 244 -8.47 3.29 6.47
N HIS A 245 -7.44 3.91 5.91
CA HIS A 245 -6.07 3.51 6.19
C HIS A 245 -5.73 4.10 7.58
N VAL A 246 -5.77 3.27 8.60
CA VAL A 246 -5.30 3.59 9.94
C VAL A 246 -3.79 3.41 9.97
#